data_e20d6f743610ef47aa76a3b23af2b768
#
_entry.id   e20d6f743610ef47aa76a3b23af2b768
#
_cell.length_a   1.000
_cell.length_b   1.000
_cell.length_c   1.000
_cell.angle_alpha   90.00
_cell.angle_beta   90.00
_cell.angle_gamma   90.00
#
_symmetry.space_group_name_H-M   'P 1'
#
loop_
_entity.id
_entity.type
_entity.pdbx_description
1 polymer ?
#
loop_
_entity_poly.entity_id
_entity_poly.type
_entity_poly.pdbx_seq_one_letter_code
_entity_poly.pdbx_strand_id
1 'polypeptide(L)'
;MKDKDMFDEIRKANRDMDDILDEMIGFKRMSLHRKHYYNPPVDIYETNENFIINIELPGMDKEDISLTLSDDVLIIKGVRENGRSRSEGISYYHMEMNYGPFERRIRIPRNIDHDKMEVTYKNGILIIELPLQIKVMKKIEIE
;
A
#
# COMPACT_ATOMS: atom_id res chain seq x y z
N MET A 1 -23.99 -4.63 -2.93
CA MET A 1 -23.41 -5.91 -3.31
C MET A 1 -22.85 -5.92 -4.72
N LYS A 2 -23.54 -5.37 -5.70
CA LYS A 2 -23.01 -5.26 -7.08
C LYS A 2 -21.74 -4.42 -7.19
N ASP A 3 -21.57 -3.43 -6.34
CA ASP A 3 -20.40 -2.56 -6.37
C ASP A 3 -19.14 -3.25 -5.83
N LYS A 4 -19.31 -4.15 -4.86
CA LYS A 4 -18.20 -4.93 -4.31
C LYS A 4 -17.65 -5.93 -5.31
N ASP A 5 -18.53 -6.58 -6.05
CA ASP A 5 -18.16 -7.56 -7.08
C ASP A 5 -17.43 -6.88 -8.24
N MET A 6 -17.87 -5.68 -8.63
CA MET A 6 -17.23 -4.89 -9.68
C MET A 6 -15.83 -4.41 -9.26
N PHE A 7 -15.66 -3.98 -8.02
CA PHE A 7 -14.33 -3.61 -7.48
C PHE A 7 -13.39 -4.80 -7.41
N ASP A 8 -13.90 -5.98 -7.04
CA ASP A 8 -13.10 -7.20 -7.01
C ASP A 8 -12.69 -7.66 -8.40
N GLU A 9 -13.56 -7.51 -9.40
CA GLU A 9 -13.23 -7.78 -10.80
C GLU A 9 -12.17 -6.80 -11.35
N ILE A 10 -12.28 -5.51 -11.02
CA ILE A 10 -11.29 -4.50 -11.41
C ILE A 10 -9.94 -4.79 -10.76
N ARG A 11 -9.92 -5.17 -9.48
CA ARG A 11 -8.69 -5.54 -8.78
C ARG A 11 -8.04 -6.77 -9.40
N LYS A 12 -8.84 -7.76 -9.74
CA LYS A 12 -8.35 -8.97 -10.40
C LYS A 12 -7.77 -8.64 -11.78
N ALA A 13 -8.47 -7.83 -12.57
CA ALA A 13 -7.99 -7.40 -13.87
C ALA A 13 -6.68 -6.61 -13.77
N ASN A 14 -6.56 -5.73 -12.78
CA ASN A 14 -5.33 -4.99 -12.53
C ASN A 14 -4.17 -5.89 -12.11
N ARG A 15 -4.42 -6.89 -11.26
CA ARG A 15 -3.39 -7.88 -10.89
C ARG A 15 -2.98 -8.72 -12.08
N ASP A 16 -3.93 -9.20 -12.87
CA ASP A 16 -3.64 -10.01 -14.06
C ASP A 16 -2.83 -9.21 -15.07
N MET A 17 -3.12 -7.92 -15.24
CA MET A 17 -2.36 -7.02 -16.10
C MET A 17 -0.95 -6.74 -15.54
N ASP A 18 -0.81 -6.52 -14.25
CA ASP A 18 0.47 -6.34 -13.59
C ASP A 18 1.32 -7.61 -13.69
N ASP A 19 0.73 -8.78 -13.49
CA ASP A 19 1.39 -10.08 -13.64
C ASP A 19 1.86 -10.31 -15.08
N ILE A 20 1.03 -9.99 -16.07
CA ILE A 20 1.39 -10.09 -17.50
C ILE A 20 2.54 -9.11 -17.84
N LEU A 21 2.46 -7.88 -17.35
CA LEU A 21 3.52 -6.89 -17.55
C LEU A 21 4.81 -7.32 -16.86
N ASP A 22 4.73 -7.87 -15.66
CA ASP A 22 5.88 -8.41 -14.94
C ASP A 22 6.49 -9.61 -15.65
N GLU A 23 5.69 -10.50 -16.22
CA GLU A 23 6.18 -11.60 -17.05
C GLU A 23 6.87 -11.09 -18.33
N MET A 24 6.28 -10.14 -19.01
CA MET A 24 6.86 -9.55 -20.23
C MET A 24 8.14 -8.77 -19.93
N ILE A 25 8.17 -8.01 -18.83
CA ILE A 25 9.34 -7.24 -18.40
C ILE A 25 10.35 -8.17 -17.71
N GLY A 26 9.88 -9.16 -16.94
CA GLY A 26 10.71 -10.15 -16.26
C GLY A 26 11.57 -10.96 -17.22
N PHE A 27 11.06 -11.25 -18.40
CA PHE A 27 11.84 -11.91 -19.46
C PHE A 27 13.01 -11.04 -19.94
N LYS A 28 12.84 -9.72 -20.01
CA LYS A 28 13.91 -8.76 -20.29
C LYS A 28 14.81 -8.48 -19.09
N ARG A 29 14.25 -8.50 -17.87
CA ARG A 29 14.99 -8.22 -16.63
C ARG A 29 15.81 -9.40 -16.12
N MET A 30 15.45 -10.62 -16.41
CA MET A 30 16.29 -11.78 -16.12
C MET A 30 17.65 -11.71 -16.80
N SER A 31 17.75 -10.95 -17.88
CA SER A 31 19.01 -10.71 -18.60
C SER A 31 19.79 -9.46 -18.16
N LEU A 32 19.18 -8.54 -17.37
CA LEU A 32 19.73 -7.20 -17.14
C LEU A 32 19.91 -6.78 -15.67
N HIS A 33 19.87 -7.64 -14.69
CA HIS A 33 19.90 -7.42 -13.23
C HIS A 33 18.50 -7.41 -12.60
N ARG A 34 18.26 -8.41 -11.76
CA ARG A 34 17.07 -8.53 -10.93
C ARG A 34 17.00 -7.39 -9.91
N LYS A 35 16.37 -6.29 -10.27
CA LYS A 35 15.83 -5.40 -9.26
C LYS A 35 14.57 -6.05 -8.72
N HIS A 36 14.69 -6.71 -7.57
CA HIS A 36 13.54 -7.21 -6.85
C HIS A 36 12.78 -6.01 -6.30
N TYR A 37 11.55 -5.84 -6.75
CA TYR A 37 10.62 -4.91 -6.12
C TYR A 37 9.81 -5.67 -5.09
N TYR A 38 9.67 -5.08 -3.91
CA TYR A 38 8.74 -5.54 -2.92
C TYR A 38 7.37 -4.91 -3.20
N ASN A 39 6.33 -5.71 -3.27
CA ASN A 39 4.96 -5.22 -3.45
C ASN A 39 4.15 -5.53 -2.20
N PRO A 40 4.08 -4.59 -1.24
CA PRO A 40 3.39 -4.82 0.02
C PRO A 40 1.89 -4.95 -0.19
N PRO A 41 1.24 -5.99 0.34
CA PRO A 41 -0.21 -6.11 0.33
C PRO A 41 -0.87 -5.00 1.12
N VAL A 42 -1.98 -4.49 0.60
CA VAL A 42 -2.74 -3.39 1.18
C VAL A 42 -4.20 -3.75 1.29
N ASP A 43 -4.78 -3.54 2.47
CA ASP A 43 -6.23 -3.54 2.68
C ASP A 43 -6.70 -2.10 2.88
N ILE A 44 -7.74 -1.73 2.16
CA ILE A 44 -8.36 -0.41 2.25
C ILE A 44 -9.85 -0.59 2.51
N TYR A 45 -10.34 0.01 3.59
CA TYR A 45 -11.75 -0.11 3.97
C TYR A 45 -12.23 1.11 4.73
N GLU A 46 -13.52 1.28 4.80
CA GLU A 46 -14.20 2.28 5.61
C GLU A 46 -14.97 1.65 6.76
N THR A 47 -14.92 2.30 7.89
CA THR A 47 -15.90 2.13 8.98
C THR A 47 -16.87 3.31 8.95
N ASN A 48 -17.81 3.35 9.89
CA ASN A 48 -18.70 4.51 10.01
C ASN A 48 -17.96 5.83 10.32
N GLU A 49 -16.76 5.74 10.87
CA GLU A 49 -16.02 6.90 11.37
C GLU A 49 -14.72 7.16 10.60
N ASN A 50 -14.10 6.13 10.06
CA ASN A 50 -12.74 6.23 9.51
C ASN A 50 -12.59 5.55 8.15
N PHE A 51 -11.73 6.12 7.34
CA PHE A 51 -11.11 5.47 6.19
C PHE A 51 -9.78 4.88 6.64
N ILE A 52 -9.58 3.59 6.44
CA ILE A 52 -8.45 2.84 7.00
C ILE A 52 -7.65 2.17 5.91
N ILE A 53 -6.34 2.30 6.01
CA ILE A 53 -5.37 1.64 5.13
C ILE A 53 -4.45 0.80 6.00
N ASN A 54 -4.40 -0.50 5.75
CA ASN A 54 -3.46 -1.43 6.38
C ASN A 54 -2.47 -1.94 5.35
N ILE A 55 -1.19 -1.85 5.65
CA ILE A 55 -0.12 -2.27 4.74
C ILE A 55 0.80 -3.23 5.48
N GLU A 56 1.06 -4.39 4.88
CA GLU A 56 2.05 -5.33 5.40
C GLU A 56 3.47 -4.87 5.07
N LEU A 57 4.20 -4.46 6.11
CA LEU A 57 5.60 -4.04 6.00
C LEU A 57 6.45 -4.69 7.09
N PRO A 58 6.53 -6.04 7.13
CA PRO A 58 7.22 -6.73 8.22
C PRO A 58 8.73 -6.52 8.17
N GLY A 59 9.34 -6.45 9.34
CA GLY A 59 10.79 -6.40 9.48
C GLY A 59 11.43 -5.07 9.08
N MET A 60 10.67 -4.00 9.09
CA MET A 60 11.18 -2.64 8.82
C MET A 60 11.20 -1.80 10.10
N ASP A 61 12.05 -0.82 10.11
CA ASP A 61 11.97 0.27 11.08
C ASP A 61 11.04 1.36 10.56
N LYS A 62 10.23 1.94 11.43
CA LYS A 62 9.29 2.99 11.03
C LYS A 62 9.95 4.21 10.39
N GLU A 63 11.20 4.48 10.75
CA GLU A 63 12.02 5.55 10.18
C GLU A 63 12.35 5.33 8.70
N ASP A 64 12.32 4.08 8.24
CA ASP A 64 12.60 3.70 6.84
C ASP A 64 11.35 3.71 5.95
N ILE A 65 10.20 4.04 6.53
CA ILE A 65 8.94 4.15 5.81
C ILE A 65 8.63 5.63 5.57
N SER A 66 8.52 6.01 4.31
CA SER A 66 8.17 7.38 3.91
C SER A 66 6.69 7.46 3.56
N LEU A 67 6.01 8.42 4.15
CA LEU A 67 4.61 8.70 3.93
C LEU A 67 4.43 10.14 3.49
N THR A 68 3.86 10.36 2.33
CA THR A 68 3.63 11.68 1.75
C THR A 68 2.20 11.79 1.23
N LEU A 69 1.53 12.88 1.56
CA LEU A 69 0.24 13.22 1.00
C LEU A 69 0.43 14.35 -0.02
N SER A 70 0.07 14.08 -1.27
CA SER A 70 0.11 15.05 -2.36
C SER A 70 -1.29 15.14 -2.97
N ASP A 71 -1.96 16.27 -2.80
CA ASP A 71 -3.36 16.47 -3.14
C ASP A 71 -4.24 15.42 -2.45
N ASP A 72 -4.85 14.52 -3.21
CA ASP A 72 -5.69 13.44 -2.69
C ASP A 72 -5.02 12.06 -2.83
N VAL A 73 -3.71 12.01 -3.06
CA VAL A 73 -2.95 10.79 -3.22
C VAL A 73 -1.96 10.61 -2.06
N LEU A 74 -2.11 9.53 -1.35
CA LEU A 74 -1.17 9.11 -0.31
C LEU A 74 -0.11 8.21 -0.94
N ILE A 75 1.15 8.57 -0.75
CA ILE A 75 2.30 7.84 -1.29
C ILE A 75 3.07 7.22 -0.14
N ILE A 76 3.15 5.90 -0.14
CA ILE A 76 3.90 5.11 0.84
C ILE A 76 5.07 4.46 0.11
N LYS A 77 6.29 4.75 0.53
CA LYS A 77 7.48 4.18 -0.10
C LYS A 77 8.59 3.90 0.89
N GLY A 78 9.50 3.06 0.47
CA GLY A 78 10.67 2.68 1.24
C GLY A 78 11.42 1.57 0.55
N VAL A 79 12.36 1.00 1.28
CA VAL A 79 13.11 -0.17 0.84
C VAL A 79 13.07 -1.22 1.95
N ARG A 80 12.53 -2.38 1.64
CA ARG A 80 12.63 -3.53 2.54
C ARG A 80 13.92 -4.27 2.23
N GLU A 81 14.90 -4.11 3.09
CA GLU A 81 16.24 -4.66 2.85
C GLU A 81 16.37 -6.10 3.36
N ASN A 82 17.09 -6.90 2.57
CA ASN A 82 17.59 -8.19 3.03
C ASN A 82 19.01 -7.98 3.58
N GLY A 83 19.15 -7.89 4.90
CA GLY A 83 20.43 -7.68 5.57
C GLY A 83 21.47 -8.79 5.31
N ARG A 84 21.02 -9.93 4.80
CA ARG A 84 21.89 -11.06 4.47
C ARG A 84 22.45 -11.05 3.05
N SER A 85 21.88 -10.28 2.15
CA SER A 85 22.24 -10.29 0.72
C SER A 85 23.67 -9.83 0.45
N ARG A 86 24.27 -9.09 1.38
CA ARG A 86 25.64 -8.56 1.29
C ARG A 86 26.67 -9.35 2.10
N SER A 87 26.24 -10.40 2.78
CA SER A 87 27.14 -11.24 3.58
C SER A 87 27.86 -12.24 2.69
N GLU A 88 29.19 -12.30 2.78
CA GLU A 88 29.96 -13.31 2.09
C GLU A 88 29.70 -14.70 2.70
N GLY A 89 29.74 -15.73 1.88
CA GLY A 89 29.63 -17.12 2.31
C GLY A 89 28.22 -17.65 2.53
N ILE A 90 27.19 -16.91 2.10
CA ILE A 90 25.80 -17.37 2.15
C ILE A 90 25.44 -18.13 0.89
N SER A 91 24.93 -19.35 1.08
CA SER A 91 24.31 -20.16 0.04
C SER A 91 22.85 -20.42 0.40
N TYR A 92 21.94 -19.99 -0.45
CA TYR A 92 20.51 -20.23 -0.23
C TYR A 92 20.10 -21.59 -0.77
N TYR A 93 19.38 -22.35 0.03
CA TYR A 93 18.68 -23.57 -0.41
C TYR A 93 17.29 -23.25 -0.95
N HIS A 94 16.68 -22.21 -0.43
CA HIS A 94 15.34 -21.80 -0.78
C HIS A 94 15.19 -20.29 -0.54
N MET A 95 14.50 -19.61 -1.43
CA MET A 95 14.38 -18.16 -1.38
C MET A 95 13.00 -17.73 -1.89
N GLU A 96 12.07 -17.44 -0.99
CA GLU A 96 10.69 -17.02 -1.30
C GLU A 96 10.35 -15.64 -0.75
N MET A 97 11.08 -15.17 0.26
CA MET A 97 10.81 -13.87 0.86
C MET A 97 11.19 -12.75 -0.10
N ASN A 98 10.29 -11.80 -0.24
CA ASN A 98 10.46 -10.65 -1.14
C ASN A 98 11.05 -9.46 -0.41
N TYR A 99 12.06 -8.86 -1.01
CA TYR A 99 12.74 -7.67 -0.53
C TYR A 99 12.89 -6.66 -1.66
N GLY A 100 13.19 -5.44 -1.34
CA GLY A 100 13.49 -4.41 -2.32
C GLY A 100 12.72 -3.13 -2.10
N PRO A 101 12.87 -2.17 -3.01
CA PRO A 101 12.12 -0.93 -2.98
C PRO A 101 10.64 -1.17 -3.23
N PHE A 102 9.81 -0.36 -2.59
CA PHE A 102 8.37 -0.38 -2.79
C PHE A 102 7.82 1.05 -2.86
N GLU A 103 6.75 1.21 -3.59
CA GLU A 103 5.95 2.42 -3.64
C GLU A 103 4.49 2.04 -3.85
N ARG A 104 3.62 2.50 -2.97
CA ARG A 104 2.17 2.36 -3.10
C ARG A 104 1.55 3.74 -3.14
N ARG A 105 0.65 3.95 -4.11
CA ARG A 105 -0.11 5.18 -4.27
C ARG A 105 -1.57 4.88 -4.05
N ILE A 106 -2.18 5.56 -3.10
CA ILE A 106 -3.55 5.34 -2.70
C ILE A 106 -4.31 6.66 -2.79
N ARG A 107 -5.38 6.65 -3.57
CA ARG A 107 -6.26 7.81 -3.65
C ARG A 107 -7.14 7.87 -2.41
N ILE A 108 -7.13 9.03 -1.76
CA ILE A 108 -7.90 9.30 -0.56
C ILE A 108 -9.23 9.96 -0.96
N PRO A 109 -10.38 9.53 -0.39
CA PRO A 109 -11.65 10.19 -0.61
C PRO A 109 -11.64 11.65 -0.16
N ARG A 110 -12.47 12.49 -0.79
CA ARG A 110 -12.50 13.93 -0.50
C ARG A 110 -13.12 14.29 0.85
N ASN A 111 -13.93 13.41 1.41
CA ASN A 111 -14.62 13.61 2.69
C ASN A 111 -13.79 13.20 3.91
N ILE A 112 -12.48 13.41 3.83
CA ILE A 112 -11.54 13.05 4.89
C ILE A 112 -11.00 14.31 5.55
N ASP A 113 -10.84 14.23 6.87
CA ASP A 113 -10.12 15.24 7.63
C ASP A 113 -8.63 14.91 7.66
N HIS A 114 -7.87 15.57 6.77
CA HIS A 114 -6.42 15.33 6.62
C HIS A 114 -5.62 15.73 7.85
N ASP A 115 -6.12 16.67 8.66
CA ASP A 115 -5.40 17.18 9.83
C ASP A 115 -5.44 16.20 11.01
N LYS A 116 -6.35 15.23 10.97
CA LYS A 116 -6.53 14.22 12.02
C LYS A 116 -6.07 12.83 11.63
N MET A 117 -5.20 12.73 10.64
CA MET A 117 -4.62 11.46 10.24
C MET A 117 -3.75 10.88 11.35
N GLU A 118 -4.02 9.64 11.71
CA GLU A 118 -3.19 8.87 12.65
C GLU A 118 -2.49 7.73 11.92
N VAL A 119 -1.20 7.59 12.21
CA VAL A 119 -0.37 6.54 11.60
C VAL A 119 0.32 5.76 12.71
N THR A 120 0.13 4.45 12.72
CA THR A 120 0.81 3.55 13.65
C THR A 120 1.49 2.42 12.90
N TYR A 121 2.65 2.00 13.39
CA TYR A 121 3.35 0.83 12.89
C TYR A 121 3.53 -0.16 14.03
N LYS A 122 2.85 -1.30 13.92
CA LYS A 122 2.83 -2.32 14.97
C LYS A 122 2.75 -3.71 14.38
N ASN A 123 3.57 -4.61 14.89
CA ASN A 123 3.58 -6.02 14.47
C ASN A 123 3.76 -6.21 12.95
N GLY A 124 4.55 -5.34 12.32
CA GLY A 124 4.79 -5.39 10.88
C GLY A 124 3.65 -4.82 10.02
N ILE A 125 2.64 -4.24 10.62
CA ILE A 125 1.52 -3.62 9.90
C ILE A 125 1.57 -2.10 10.08
N LEU A 126 1.60 -1.38 8.98
CA LEU A 126 1.39 0.06 8.97
C LEU A 126 -0.11 0.34 8.86
N ILE A 127 -0.66 1.01 9.85
CA ILE A 127 -2.07 1.34 9.92
C ILE A 127 -2.22 2.85 9.79
N ILE A 128 -2.96 3.28 8.78
CA ILE A 128 -3.26 4.68 8.53
C ILE A 128 -4.75 4.88 8.70
N GLU A 129 -5.14 5.70 9.66
CA GLU A 129 -6.52 6.02 9.98
C GLU A 129 -6.80 7.47 9.62
N LEU A 130 -7.80 7.66 8.78
CA LEU A 130 -8.23 8.97 8.30
C LEU A 130 -9.70 9.18 8.69
N PRO A 131 -9.97 10.04 9.67
CA PRO A 131 -11.35 10.31 10.06
C PRO A 131 -12.17 10.88 8.91
N LEU A 132 -13.38 10.35 8.74
CA LEU A 132 -14.35 10.89 7.80
C LEU A 132 -14.87 12.23 8.32
N GLN A 133 -15.02 13.20 7.44
CA GLN A 133 -15.66 14.46 7.80
C GLN A 133 -17.12 14.19 8.12
N ILE A 134 -17.54 14.68 9.28
CA ILE A 134 -18.95 14.63 9.67
C ILE A 134 -19.73 15.57 8.76
N LYS A 135 -20.64 15.02 7.96
CA LYS A 135 -21.61 15.83 7.24
C LYS A 135 -22.61 16.38 8.25
N VAL A 136 -22.47 17.65 8.56
CA VAL A 136 -23.48 18.34 9.34
C VAL A 136 -24.67 18.61 8.43
N MET A 137 -25.74 17.84 8.62
CA MET A 137 -27.01 18.14 7.96
C MET A 137 -27.68 19.31 8.67
N LYS A 138 -27.76 20.42 7.97
CA LYS A 138 -28.46 21.60 8.45
C LYS A 138 -29.93 21.52 8.04
N LYS A 139 -30.81 21.45 9.00
CA LYS A 139 -32.25 21.58 8.74
C LYS A 139 -32.56 23.04 8.41
N ILE A 140 -33.12 23.27 7.23
CA ILE A 140 -33.54 24.60 6.80
C ILE A 140 -35.04 24.73 7.08
N GLU A 141 -35.42 25.72 7.90
CA GLU A 141 -36.82 26.05 8.14
C GLU A 141 -37.39 26.82 6.91
N ILE A 142 -38.57 26.40 6.50
CA ILE A 142 -39.28 27.05 5.41
C ILE A 142 -40.15 28.16 6.01
N GLU A 143 -39.88 29.39 5.65
CA GLU A 143 -40.72 30.56 6.02
C GLU A 143 -42.03 30.57 5.24
#